data_76fb4e03cdd484cbc73011af498af46a
#
_entry.id   76fb4e03cdd484cbc73011af498af46a
#
_cell.length_a   1.000
_cell.length_b   1.000
_cell.length_c   1.000
_cell.angle_alpha   90.00
_cell.angle_beta   90.00
_cell.angle_gamma   90.00
#
_symmetry.space_group_name_H-M   'P 1'
#
loop_
_entity.id
_entity.type
_entity.pdbx_description
1 polymer ?
#
loop_
_entity_poly.entity_id
_entity_poly.type
_entity_poly.pdbx_seq_one_letter_code
_entity_poly.pdbx_strand_id
1 'polypeptide(L)'
;MAVEALRGVADFTRLSSPYDRRMPSAVAFTHIFADARGESHIAHRTLGLASRAFAPPAPPLDVSAVQAATGFEALRFPAEWTGGWHNSPYRQWGFILSGSVAVTTSDGETCELRAGDAFLLEDTHGKGHLTRVIGGTEVLWVAVQIPDDAVPLTA
;
A
#
# COMPACT_ATOMS: atom_id res chain seq x y z
N MET A 1 -11.26 29.30 -63.60
CA MET A 1 -12.00 29.03 -62.35
C MET A 1 -11.08 28.18 -61.48
N ALA A 2 -10.53 28.79 -60.48
CA ALA A 2 -9.55 28.17 -59.60
C ALA A 2 -10.27 27.46 -58.45
N VAL A 3 -9.91 26.22 -58.22
CA VAL A 3 -10.33 25.42 -57.06
C VAL A 3 -9.36 25.73 -55.93
N GLU A 4 -9.83 26.43 -54.91
CA GLU A 4 -9.06 26.78 -53.72
C GLU A 4 -9.11 25.61 -52.75
N ALA A 5 -7.93 25.06 -52.50
CA ALA A 5 -7.70 23.87 -51.70
C ALA A 5 -7.93 24.12 -50.20
N LEU A 6 -8.63 23.20 -49.58
CA LEU A 6 -8.77 23.03 -48.16
C LEU A 6 -7.42 23.00 -47.42
N ARG A 7 -7.12 24.04 -46.65
CA ARG A 7 -6.12 24.03 -45.57
C ARG A 7 -6.85 24.01 -44.26
N GLY A 8 -6.76 22.89 -43.61
CA GLY A 8 -7.31 22.71 -42.25
C GLY A 8 -6.95 21.34 -41.72
N VAL A 9 -5.64 20.98 -41.79
CA VAL A 9 -5.13 19.84 -41.00
C VAL A 9 -4.93 20.37 -39.60
N ALA A 10 -5.88 20.11 -38.74
CA ALA A 10 -5.70 20.34 -37.31
C ALA A 10 -4.50 19.50 -36.82
N ASP A 11 -3.52 20.20 -36.28
CA ASP A 11 -2.32 19.63 -35.68
C ASP A 11 -2.72 18.87 -34.40
N PHE A 12 -2.93 17.57 -34.49
CA PHE A 12 -3.21 16.67 -33.37
C PHE A 12 -1.96 16.30 -32.57
N THR A 13 -0.82 16.96 -32.76
CA THR A 13 0.44 16.60 -32.10
C THR A 13 0.59 17.15 -30.67
N ARG A 14 -0.42 17.77 -30.08
CA ARG A 14 -0.38 18.24 -28.68
C ARG A 14 -1.65 17.90 -27.89
N LEU A 15 -2.09 16.67 -27.94
CA LEU A 15 -2.86 16.16 -26.85
C LEU A 15 -1.86 15.72 -25.76
N SER A 16 -1.62 16.59 -24.78
CA SER A 16 -0.95 16.20 -23.55
C SER A 16 -1.66 14.94 -23.03
N SER A 17 -0.92 13.84 -22.97
CA SER A 17 -1.42 12.57 -22.46
C SER A 17 -2.02 12.83 -21.09
N PRO A 18 -3.24 12.35 -20.79
CA PRO A 18 -3.80 12.42 -19.43
C PRO A 18 -2.91 11.71 -18.38
N TYR A 19 -1.88 11.00 -18.83
CA TYR A 19 -0.86 10.33 -18.00
C TYR A 19 0.37 11.19 -17.69
N ASP A 20 0.44 12.47 -18.16
CA ASP A 20 1.57 13.38 -17.83
C ASP A 20 1.47 14.01 -16.43
N ARG A 21 0.57 13.51 -15.56
CA ARG A 21 0.72 13.74 -14.12
C ARG A 21 1.88 12.86 -13.68
N ARG A 22 2.99 13.48 -13.29
CA ARG A 22 4.06 12.79 -12.56
C ARG A 22 3.44 12.05 -11.39
N MET A 23 3.20 10.75 -11.56
CA MET A 23 2.88 9.87 -10.44
C MET A 23 4.04 9.92 -9.46
N PRO A 24 3.79 9.88 -8.16
CA PRO A 24 4.88 9.84 -7.20
C PRO A 24 5.78 8.65 -7.54
N SER A 25 7.08 8.87 -7.56
CA SER A 25 8.09 7.82 -7.77
C SER A 25 8.16 6.81 -6.62
N ALA A 26 7.24 6.88 -5.67
CA ALA A 26 7.17 6.03 -4.50
C ALA A 26 5.72 5.88 -4.01
N VAL A 27 5.42 4.73 -3.40
CA VAL A 27 4.17 4.47 -2.68
C VAL A 27 4.44 4.54 -1.19
N ALA A 28 3.71 5.40 -0.48
CA ALA A 28 3.81 5.48 0.98
C ALA A 28 3.12 4.29 1.64
N PHE A 29 3.65 3.82 2.76
CA PHE A 29 3.03 2.80 3.59
C PHE A 29 3.38 3.01 5.07
N THR A 30 2.55 2.43 5.95
CA THR A 30 2.78 2.40 7.39
C THR A 30 3.51 1.12 7.77
N HIS A 31 4.60 1.22 8.52
CA HIS A 31 5.36 0.09 9.02
C HIS A 31 5.15 -0.05 10.52
N ILE A 32 4.65 -1.19 10.96
CA ILE A 32 4.46 -1.57 12.36
C ILE A 32 5.45 -2.68 12.66
N PHE A 33 6.36 -2.45 13.59
CA PHE A 33 7.48 -3.35 13.86
C PHE A 33 7.84 -3.37 15.36
N ALA A 34 8.49 -4.43 15.81
CA ALA A 34 9.03 -4.52 17.16
C ALA A 34 10.53 -4.25 17.17
N ASP A 35 11.02 -3.52 18.19
CA ASP A 35 12.43 -3.33 18.43
C ASP A 35 13.05 -4.54 19.16
N ALA A 36 14.37 -4.51 19.38
CA ALA A 36 15.09 -5.59 20.06
C ALA A 36 14.66 -5.81 21.53
N ARG A 37 13.93 -4.86 22.13
CA ARG A 37 13.35 -4.98 23.48
C ARG A 37 11.91 -5.47 23.45
N GLY A 38 11.36 -5.69 22.26
CA GLY A 38 9.98 -6.12 22.07
C GLY A 38 8.97 -4.98 22.18
N GLU A 39 9.39 -3.72 22.18
CA GLU A 39 8.48 -2.57 22.08
C GLU A 39 8.05 -2.44 20.62
N SER A 40 6.76 -2.23 20.36
CA SER A 40 6.25 -2.00 19.01
C SER A 40 6.16 -0.52 18.70
N HIS A 41 6.39 -0.19 17.44
CA HIS A 41 6.50 1.16 16.92
C HIS A 41 5.78 1.32 15.58
N ILE A 42 5.41 2.56 15.25
CA ILE A 42 4.90 2.97 13.95
C ILE A 42 5.97 3.79 13.23
N ALA A 43 6.19 3.52 11.95
CA ALA A 43 7.00 4.34 11.07
C ALA A 43 6.33 4.52 9.71
N HIS A 44 6.52 5.67 9.08
CA HIS A 44 6.08 5.91 7.70
C HIS A 44 7.25 5.67 6.75
N ARG A 45 7.02 4.86 5.73
CA ARG A 45 8.01 4.40 4.78
C ARG A 45 7.50 4.58 3.34
N THR A 46 8.40 4.36 2.38
CA THR A 46 8.04 4.40 0.96
C THR A 46 8.61 3.20 0.22
N LEU A 47 7.85 2.72 -0.76
CA LEU A 47 8.31 1.79 -1.80
C LEU A 47 8.75 2.62 -3.00
N GLY A 48 10.00 2.46 -3.42
CA GLY A 48 10.50 3.05 -4.66
C GLY A 48 9.84 2.42 -5.88
N LEU A 49 9.49 3.25 -6.87
CA LEU A 49 8.95 2.83 -8.15
C LEU A 49 9.94 3.17 -9.28
N ALA A 50 10.02 2.31 -10.28
CA ALA A 50 10.82 2.54 -11.49
C ALA A 50 10.00 2.25 -12.74
N SER A 51 10.14 3.07 -13.75
CA SER A 51 9.44 2.90 -15.03
C SER A 51 9.95 1.65 -15.76
N ARG A 52 9.05 0.76 -16.14
CA ARG A 52 9.37 -0.49 -16.83
C ARG A 52 8.31 -0.84 -17.87
N ALA A 53 8.75 -1.48 -18.97
CA ALA A 53 7.84 -2.13 -19.93
C ALA A 53 7.26 -3.40 -19.30
N PHE A 54 6.26 -3.20 -18.42
CA PHE A 54 5.68 -4.25 -17.59
C PHE A 54 4.85 -5.27 -18.39
N ALA A 55 4.05 -4.79 -19.35
CA ALA A 55 3.13 -5.63 -20.12
C ALA A 55 3.04 -5.17 -21.60
N PRO A 56 4.09 -5.32 -22.42
CA PRO A 56 4.04 -4.94 -23.84
C PRO A 56 2.88 -5.62 -24.59
N PRO A 57 2.20 -4.92 -25.50
CA PRO A 57 2.48 -3.61 -26.06
C PRO A 57 1.92 -2.41 -25.27
N ALA A 58 1.40 -2.62 -24.04
CA ALA A 58 0.95 -1.51 -23.20
C ALA A 58 2.13 -0.53 -22.90
N PRO A 59 1.85 0.77 -22.71
CA PRO A 59 2.86 1.73 -22.31
C PRO A 59 3.58 1.33 -21.01
N PRO A 60 4.81 1.79 -20.76
CA PRO A 60 5.52 1.57 -19.52
C PRO A 60 4.72 2.02 -18.30
N LEU A 61 4.89 1.30 -17.18
CA LEU A 61 4.30 1.60 -15.88
C LEU A 61 5.41 1.78 -14.85
N ASP A 62 5.14 2.57 -13.83
CA ASP A 62 6.01 2.67 -12.65
C ASP A 62 5.68 1.50 -11.70
N VAL A 63 6.67 0.66 -11.45
CA VAL A 63 6.52 -0.57 -10.66
C VAL A 63 7.60 -0.66 -9.59
N SER A 64 7.26 -1.25 -8.45
CA SER A 64 8.21 -1.58 -7.40
C SER A 64 9.07 -2.81 -7.78
N ALA A 65 10.10 -3.09 -6.99
CA ALA A 65 10.71 -4.40 -7.00
C ALA A 65 9.67 -5.47 -6.61
N VAL A 66 9.85 -6.69 -7.12
CA VAL A 66 9.01 -7.84 -6.74
C VAL A 66 9.48 -8.37 -5.39
N GLN A 67 8.56 -8.56 -4.47
CA GLN A 67 8.80 -9.27 -3.21
C GLN A 67 8.19 -10.66 -3.25
N ALA A 68 8.92 -11.65 -2.76
CA ALA A 68 8.38 -13.00 -2.59
C ALA A 68 7.23 -12.97 -1.57
N ALA A 69 6.20 -13.79 -1.82
CA ALA A 69 5.08 -13.99 -0.92
C ALA A 69 4.87 -15.50 -0.72
N THR A 70 4.46 -15.90 0.49
CA THR A 70 4.17 -17.30 0.84
C THR A 70 2.68 -17.61 0.83
N GLY A 71 1.84 -16.60 0.93
CA GLY A 71 0.40 -16.75 0.89
C GLY A 71 -0.32 -15.41 0.97
N PHE A 72 -1.63 -15.44 0.77
CA PHE A 72 -2.51 -14.30 1.03
C PHE A 72 -3.84 -14.79 1.61
N GLU A 73 -4.50 -13.93 2.34
CA GLU A 73 -5.85 -14.16 2.84
C GLU A 73 -6.64 -12.84 2.89
N ALA A 74 -7.95 -12.96 2.78
CA ALA A 74 -8.86 -11.83 2.98
C ALA A 74 -9.43 -11.89 4.39
N LEU A 75 -9.35 -10.77 5.11
CA LEU A 75 -9.86 -10.63 6.47
C LEU A 75 -11.04 -9.66 6.48
N ARG A 76 -12.11 -10.06 7.18
CA ARG A 76 -13.30 -9.25 7.36
C ARG A 76 -13.50 -8.99 8.84
N PHE A 77 -13.61 -7.74 9.22
CA PHE A 77 -13.82 -7.29 10.59
C PHE A 77 -15.20 -6.65 10.69
N PRO A 78 -16.06 -7.12 11.63
CA PRO A 78 -17.33 -6.46 11.90
C PRO A 78 -17.16 -4.99 12.33
N ALA A 79 -18.19 -4.18 12.15
CA ALA A 79 -18.15 -2.74 12.42
C ALA A 79 -17.69 -2.34 13.83
N GLU A 80 -18.00 -3.15 14.82
CA GLU A 80 -17.65 -2.90 16.24
C GLU A 80 -16.46 -3.74 16.73
N TRP A 81 -15.73 -4.37 15.80
CA TRP A 81 -14.65 -5.27 16.19
C TRP A 81 -13.49 -4.52 16.85
N THR A 82 -13.05 -5.06 17.98
CA THR A 82 -11.84 -4.63 18.69
C THR A 82 -11.04 -5.86 19.06
N GLY A 83 -9.78 -5.91 18.63
CA GLY A 83 -8.82 -6.94 19.02
C GLY A 83 -8.29 -6.71 20.44
N GLY A 84 -7.71 -7.76 21.04
CA GLY A 84 -6.79 -7.62 22.17
C GLY A 84 -5.39 -7.29 21.69
N TRP A 85 -4.48 -7.00 22.63
CA TRP A 85 -3.05 -6.91 22.32
C TRP A 85 -2.54 -8.24 21.78
N HIS A 86 -1.91 -8.23 20.62
CA HIS A 86 -1.37 -9.42 19.96
C HIS A 86 -0.23 -9.06 19.02
N ASN A 87 0.64 -10.03 18.77
CA ASN A 87 1.67 -9.91 17.73
C ASN A 87 1.06 -10.25 16.37
N SER A 88 1.63 -9.71 15.30
CA SER A 88 1.33 -10.22 13.95
C SER A 88 1.75 -11.70 13.87
N PRO A 89 0.86 -12.60 13.37
CA PRO A 89 1.20 -14.02 13.27
C PRO A 89 2.30 -14.30 12.25
N TYR A 90 2.47 -13.41 11.29
CA TYR A 90 3.46 -13.49 10.21
C TYR A 90 3.98 -12.09 9.89
N ARG A 91 5.16 -12.01 9.30
CA ARG A 91 5.56 -10.82 8.55
C ARG A 91 4.64 -10.72 7.34
N GLN A 92 3.92 -9.61 7.21
CA GLN A 92 2.88 -9.50 6.17
C GLN A 92 2.57 -8.07 5.78
N TRP A 93 2.31 -7.91 4.50
CA TRP A 93 1.66 -6.71 3.99
C TRP A 93 0.16 -6.76 4.26
N GLY A 94 -0.41 -5.62 4.55
CA GLY A 94 -1.86 -5.42 4.59
C GLY A 94 -2.28 -4.33 3.61
N PHE A 95 -3.43 -4.53 2.97
CA PHE A 95 -4.05 -3.57 2.06
C PHE A 95 -5.50 -3.40 2.44
N ILE A 96 -5.88 -2.20 2.88
CA ILE A 96 -7.27 -1.91 3.25
C ILE A 96 -8.09 -1.72 1.98
N LEU A 97 -9.08 -2.57 1.76
CA LEU A 97 -9.99 -2.50 0.62
C LEU A 97 -11.23 -1.66 0.93
N SER A 98 -11.75 -1.74 2.17
CA SER A 98 -12.89 -0.94 2.63
C SER A 98 -12.84 -0.71 4.13
N GLY A 99 -13.51 0.34 4.60
CA GLY A 99 -13.57 0.72 6.00
C GLY A 99 -12.29 1.35 6.52
N SER A 100 -12.16 1.42 7.84
CA SER A 100 -11.00 2.01 8.53
C SER A 100 -10.73 1.33 9.86
N VAL A 101 -9.46 1.23 10.22
CA VAL A 101 -9.00 0.74 11.53
C VAL A 101 -8.08 1.75 12.19
N ALA A 102 -8.06 1.75 13.52
CA ALA A 102 -7.00 2.37 14.31
C ALA A 102 -6.09 1.27 14.85
N VAL A 103 -4.77 1.45 14.69
CA VAL A 103 -3.74 0.56 15.22
C VAL A 103 -2.94 1.31 16.25
N THR A 104 -2.85 0.76 17.46
CA THR A 104 -2.07 1.32 18.58
C THR A 104 -0.90 0.40 18.89
N THR A 105 0.31 0.94 18.94
CA THR A 105 1.54 0.23 19.32
C THR A 105 1.83 0.36 20.80
N SER A 106 2.69 -0.50 21.33
CA SER A 106 2.96 -0.59 22.76
C SER A 106 3.72 0.62 23.33
N ASP A 107 4.35 1.43 22.50
CA ASP A 107 4.91 2.73 22.87
C ASP A 107 3.83 3.84 23.02
N GLY A 108 2.57 3.52 22.75
CA GLY A 108 1.42 4.42 22.87
C GLY A 108 1.07 5.21 21.62
N GLU A 109 1.81 5.04 20.53
CA GLU A 109 1.48 5.68 19.26
C GLU A 109 0.25 5.01 18.61
N THR A 110 -0.55 5.79 17.92
CA THR A 110 -1.74 5.30 17.20
C THR A 110 -1.79 5.89 15.80
N CYS A 111 -2.05 5.04 14.81
CA CYS A 111 -2.33 5.47 13.44
C CYS A 111 -3.69 4.98 12.98
N GLU A 112 -4.27 5.69 12.01
CA GLU A 112 -5.47 5.28 11.30
C GLU A 112 -5.08 4.77 9.92
N LEU A 113 -5.62 3.61 9.55
CA LEU A 113 -5.49 3.00 8.22
C LEU A 113 -6.88 2.89 7.60
N ARG A 114 -7.01 3.33 6.36
CA ARG A 114 -8.28 3.40 5.63
C ARG A 114 -8.17 2.81 4.24
N ALA A 115 -9.29 2.66 3.55
CA ALA A 115 -9.32 2.15 2.18
C ALA A 115 -8.30 2.89 1.27
N GLY A 116 -7.44 2.12 0.59
CA GLY A 116 -6.33 2.60 -0.23
C GLY A 116 -4.98 2.64 0.50
N ASP A 117 -4.94 2.48 1.81
CA ASP A 117 -3.68 2.42 2.56
C ASP A 117 -3.05 1.02 2.48
N ALA A 118 -1.71 1.01 2.39
CA ALA A 118 -0.87 -0.15 2.54
C ALA A 118 -0.10 -0.07 3.87
N PHE A 119 0.11 -1.20 4.50
CA PHE A 119 0.91 -1.29 5.72
C PHE A 119 1.70 -2.59 5.77
N LEU A 120 2.80 -2.60 6.52
CA LEU A 120 3.65 -3.76 6.75
C LEU A 120 3.66 -4.08 8.25
N LEU A 121 3.30 -5.31 8.61
CA LEU A 121 3.39 -5.82 9.96
C LEU A 121 4.64 -6.68 10.11
N GLU A 122 5.53 -6.27 11.02
CA GLU A 122 6.77 -6.96 11.40
C GLU A 122 6.94 -7.07 12.93
N ASP A 123 5.89 -6.78 13.69
CA ASP A 123 5.85 -6.98 15.15
C ASP A 123 5.46 -8.41 15.52
N THR A 124 6.17 -9.40 14.94
CA THR A 124 5.92 -10.83 15.14
C THR A 124 6.36 -11.35 16.51
N HIS A 125 6.94 -10.50 17.34
CA HIS A 125 7.37 -10.79 18.71
C HIS A 125 7.19 -9.56 19.62
N GLY A 126 7.37 -9.76 20.91
CA GLY A 126 7.29 -8.67 21.90
C GLY A 126 5.87 -8.37 22.33
N LYS A 127 5.57 -7.08 22.56
CA LYS A 127 4.30 -6.62 23.15
C LYS A 127 3.15 -6.54 22.14
N GLY A 128 3.44 -6.56 20.83
CA GLY A 128 2.44 -6.51 19.77
C GLY A 128 1.72 -5.18 19.66
N HIS A 129 0.58 -5.21 19.00
CA HIS A 129 -0.28 -4.05 18.75
C HIS A 129 -1.74 -4.34 19.09
N LEU A 130 -2.54 -3.29 19.16
CA LEU A 130 -3.99 -3.34 19.31
C LEU A 130 -4.62 -2.77 18.03
N THR A 131 -5.53 -3.53 17.42
CA THR A 131 -6.31 -3.06 16.26
C THR A 131 -7.79 -2.95 16.64
N ARG A 132 -8.46 -1.88 16.23
CA ARG A 132 -9.90 -1.69 16.35
C ARG A 132 -10.49 -1.09 15.08
N VAL A 133 -11.70 -1.53 14.74
CA VAL A 133 -12.48 -0.90 13.66
C VAL A 133 -12.95 0.47 14.11
N ILE A 134 -12.89 1.44 13.23
CA ILE A 134 -13.39 2.80 13.43
C ILE A 134 -14.34 3.19 12.32
N GLY A 135 -15.15 4.24 12.54
CA GLY A 135 -16.07 4.75 11.51
C GLY A 135 -17.39 3.98 11.39
N GLY A 136 -17.67 2.98 12.25
CA GLY A 136 -18.97 2.31 12.33
C GLY A 136 -19.34 1.45 11.11
N THR A 137 -18.38 1.06 10.28
CA THR A 137 -18.57 0.17 9.13
C THR A 137 -17.61 -1.02 9.20
N GLU A 138 -18.00 -2.14 8.59
CA GLU A 138 -17.10 -3.29 8.48
C GLU A 138 -15.83 -2.94 7.68
N VAL A 139 -14.74 -3.64 7.99
CA VAL A 139 -13.47 -3.51 7.29
C VAL A 139 -13.17 -4.79 6.53
N LEU A 140 -12.74 -4.63 5.29
CA LEU A 140 -12.13 -5.69 4.50
C LEU A 140 -10.70 -5.31 4.16
N TRP A 141 -9.77 -6.18 4.48
CA TRP A 141 -8.39 -6.05 4.02
C TRP A 141 -7.85 -7.36 3.45
N VAL A 142 -6.78 -7.25 2.66
CA VAL A 142 -6.00 -8.40 2.21
C VAL A 142 -4.67 -8.39 2.94
N ALA A 143 -4.31 -9.52 3.55
CA ALA A 143 -3.00 -9.77 4.09
C ALA A 143 -2.19 -10.63 3.12
N VAL A 144 -0.94 -10.25 2.86
CA VAL A 144 0.02 -10.99 2.02
C VAL A 144 1.22 -11.34 2.86
N GLN A 145 1.35 -12.61 3.20
CA GLN A 145 2.45 -13.14 4.00
C GLN A 145 3.75 -13.13 3.21
N ILE A 146 4.83 -12.70 3.85
CA ILE A 146 6.17 -12.67 3.26
C ILE A 146 7.13 -13.56 4.06
N PRO A 147 8.15 -14.16 3.41
CA PRO A 147 9.15 -14.96 4.11
C PRO A 147 9.88 -14.16 5.19
N ASP A 148 10.29 -14.82 6.28
CA ASP A 148 11.02 -14.17 7.38
C ASP A 148 12.38 -13.62 6.95
N ASP A 149 13.01 -14.22 5.96
CA ASP A 149 14.29 -13.81 5.35
C ASP A 149 14.12 -12.81 4.19
N ALA A 150 12.90 -12.42 3.86
CA ALA A 150 12.66 -11.44 2.81
C ALA A 150 13.28 -10.09 3.19
N VAL A 151 14.11 -9.56 2.29
CA VAL A 151 14.67 -8.22 2.44
C VAL A 151 13.54 -7.19 2.39
N PRO A 152 13.47 -6.25 3.35
CA PRO A 152 12.50 -5.17 3.27
C PRO A 152 12.62 -4.38 1.96
N LEU A 153 11.48 -4.08 1.32
CA LEU A 153 11.45 -3.26 0.09
C LEU A 153 11.72 -1.76 0.37
N THR A 154 12.21 -1.43 1.55
CA THR A 154 12.54 -0.06 1.92
C THR A 154 13.83 0.37 1.23
N ALA A 155 13.72 1.43 0.44
CA ALA A 155 14.88 2.16 -0.05
C ALA A 155 15.53 2.94 1.12
#